data_9f66cc0c5f930a58e98e2b28dde7a81a
#
_entry.id   9f66cc0c5f930a58e98e2b28dde7a81a
#
_cell.length_a   1.000
_cell.length_b   1.000
_cell.length_c   1.000
_cell.angle_alpha   90.00
_cell.angle_beta   90.00
_cell.angle_gamma   90.00
#
_symmetry.space_group_name_H-M   'P 1'
#
loop_
_entity.id
_entity.type
_entity.pdbx_description
1 polymer ?
#
loop_
_entity_poly.entity_id
_entity_poly.type
_entity_poly.pdbx_seq_one_letter_code
_entity_poly.pdbx_strand_id
1 'polypeptide(L)'
;MVNFGPGSVEVGPEPKQGEGRVRRNFLVAEEELAARPMDGMDTVYDVLEYIDRTYGTKNAIGYRDVVDTHVEEKEVTKVVGGKEVKETKKWSYFELSEFKYLTFAELRKTSDAIGRGLADLGLKKGEIFNIYSATRYAHSLADHLLQS
;
A
#
# COMPACT_ATOMS: atom_id res chain seq x y z
N MET A 1 14.01 14.79 -24.74
CA MET A 1 13.15 15.41 -23.71
C MET A 1 11.80 14.69 -23.76
N VAL A 2 11.38 14.03 -22.68
CA VAL A 2 10.06 13.40 -22.63
C VAL A 2 9.04 14.55 -22.48
N ASN A 3 8.16 14.70 -23.45
CA ASN A 3 7.06 15.67 -23.34
C ASN A 3 5.99 15.08 -22.41
N PHE A 4 5.92 15.58 -21.20
CA PHE A 4 4.94 15.11 -20.21
C PHE A 4 3.50 15.58 -20.46
N GLY A 5 3.25 16.36 -21.52
CA GLY A 5 1.91 16.84 -21.86
C GLY A 5 1.16 17.48 -20.68
N PRO A 6 -0.15 17.72 -20.81
CA PRO A 6 -0.97 18.32 -19.74
C PRO A 6 -1.28 17.38 -18.57
N GLY A 7 -0.77 16.16 -18.56
CA GLY A 7 -1.05 15.12 -17.54
C GLY A 7 -2.47 14.54 -17.64
N SER A 8 -3.51 15.37 -17.72
CA SER A 8 -4.90 14.94 -17.92
C SER A 8 -5.68 15.91 -18.79
N VAL A 9 -6.68 15.40 -19.48
CA VAL A 9 -7.64 16.16 -20.30
C VAL A 9 -9.07 15.91 -19.84
N GLU A 10 -9.96 16.86 -20.09
CA GLU A 10 -11.39 16.72 -19.83
C GLU A 10 -12.02 15.84 -20.88
N VAL A 11 -12.87 14.91 -20.45
CA VAL A 11 -13.57 13.95 -21.30
C VAL A 11 -15.03 13.82 -20.88
N GLY A 12 -15.87 13.27 -21.78
CA GLY A 12 -17.27 13.01 -21.50
C GLY A 12 -18.17 14.24 -21.61
N PRO A 13 -19.45 14.11 -21.22
CA PRO A 13 -20.46 15.17 -21.32
C PRO A 13 -20.19 16.30 -20.31
N GLU A 14 -20.91 17.40 -20.50
CA GLU A 14 -20.93 18.50 -19.53
C GLU A 14 -21.36 18.01 -18.14
N PRO A 15 -20.68 18.43 -17.06
CA PRO A 15 -21.01 18.03 -15.71
C PRO A 15 -22.34 18.62 -15.26
N LYS A 16 -22.96 18.01 -14.27
CA LYS A 16 -24.09 18.60 -13.57
C LYS A 16 -23.64 19.81 -12.76
N GLN A 17 -24.60 20.68 -12.45
CA GLN A 17 -24.30 21.87 -11.65
C GLN A 17 -23.66 21.48 -10.30
N GLY A 18 -22.50 22.03 -10.01
CA GLY A 18 -21.74 21.75 -8.78
C GLY A 18 -20.73 20.59 -8.89
N GLU A 19 -20.67 19.92 -10.02
CA GLU A 19 -19.69 18.85 -10.29
C GLU A 19 -18.57 19.37 -11.22
N GLY A 20 -17.38 18.81 -11.09
CA GLY A 20 -16.27 19.02 -12.03
C GLY A 20 -16.38 18.08 -13.22
N ARG A 21 -15.70 18.43 -14.33
CA ARG A 21 -15.60 17.54 -15.50
C ARG A 21 -14.79 16.29 -15.18
N VAL A 22 -15.19 15.17 -15.77
CA VAL A 22 -14.40 13.93 -15.77
C VAL A 22 -13.08 14.18 -16.46
N ARG A 23 -11.98 13.74 -15.88
CA ARG A 23 -10.64 13.87 -16.43
C ARG A 23 -9.99 12.50 -16.61
N ARG A 24 -9.26 12.33 -17.70
CA ARG A 24 -8.49 11.11 -17.99
C ARG A 24 -7.05 11.47 -18.31
N ASN A 25 -6.16 10.49 -18.16
CA ASN A 25 -4.79 10.61 -18.65
C ASN A 25 -4.81 10.96 -20.15
N PHE A 26 -4.09 12.00 -20.56
CA PHE A 26 -4.10 12.48 -21.94
C PHE A 26 -3.60 11.44 -22.96
N LEU A 27 -2.75 10.49 -22.53
CA LEU A 27 -2.21 9.45 -23.41
C LEU A 27 -3.26 8.42 -23.84
N VAL A 28 -4.30 8.22 -23.03
CA VAL A 28 -5.35 7.20 -23.24
C VAL A 28 -6.77 7.80 -23.17
N ALA A 29 -6.89 9.09 -23.44
CA ALA A 29 -8.17 9.80 -23.30
C ALA A 29 -9.26 9.27 -24.23
N GLU A 30 -8.89 8.87 -25.44
CA GLU A 30 -9.79 8.35 -26.49
C GLU A 30 -9.93 6.82 -26.44
N GLU A 31 -9.18 6.13 -25.58
CA GLU A 31 -9.24 4.67 -25.46
C GLU A 31 -10.36 4.23 -24.52
N GLU A 32 -10.79 2.97 -24.62
CA GLU A 32 -11.65 2.36 -23.64
C GLU A 32 -10.94 2.26 -22.28
N LEU A 33 -11.72 2.22 -21.20
CA LEU A 33 -11.15 2.00 -19.85
C LEU A 33 -10.55 0.61 -19.78
N ALA A 34 -9.29 0.53 -19.37
CA ALA A 34 -8.64 -0.75 -19.16
C ALA A 34 -9.36 -1.51 -18.03
N ALA A 35 -9.92 -2.67 -18.34
CA ALA A 35 -10.57 -3.55 -17.38
C ALA A 35 -9.55 -4.43 -16.64
N ARG A 36 -8.37 -4.64 -17.23
CA ARG A 36 -7.26 -5.45 -16.68
C ARG A 36 -5.91 -4.85 -17.12
N PRO A 37 -4.82 -5.10 -16.38
CA PRO A 37 -3.50 -4.57 -16.72
C PRO A 37 -2.98 -5.10 -18.05
N MET A 38 -3.21 -6.38 -18.34
CA MET A 38 -2.86 -7.08 -19.58
C MET A 38 -3.66 -8.38 -19.68
N ASP A 39 -3.66 -8.99 -20.87
CA ASP A 39 -4.37 -10.25 -21.10
C ASP A 39 -3.83 -11.36 -20.20
N GLY A 40 -4.74 -12.16 -19.62
CA GLY A 40 -4.42 -13.22 -18.67
C GLY A 40 -4.13 -12.78 -17.25
N MET A 41 -4.40 -11.50 -16.91
CA MET A 41 -4.34 -10.97 -15.54
C MET A 41 -5.73 -10.53 -15.08
N ASP A 42 -6.48 -11.46 -14.54
CA ASP A 42 -7.85 -11.23 -14.08
C ASP A 42 -7.94 -11.02 -12.56
N THR A 43 -6.91 -11.45 -11.82
CA THR A 43 -6.81 -11.31 -10.36
C THR A 43 -5.50 -10.67 -9.93
N VAL A 44 -5.46 -10.15 -8.69
CA VAL A 44 -4.21 -9.64 -8.08
C VAL A 44 -3.17 -10.76 -7.95
N TYR A 45 -3.63 -12.00 -7.78
CA TYR A 45 -2.74 -13.16 -7.71
C TYR A 45 -2.02 -13.42 -9.04
N ASP A 46 -2.69 -13.24 -10.19
CA ASP A 46 -2.04 -13.35 -11.52
C ASP A 46 -0.92 -12.32 -11.67
N VAL A 47 -1.08 -11.13 -11.08
CA VAL A 47 -0.03 -10.11 -11.04
C VAL A 47 1.18 -10.61 -10.24
N LEU A 48 0.96 -11.24 -9.07
CA LEU A 48 2.05 -11.83 -8.28
C LEU A 48 2.78 -12.94 -9.05
N GLU A 49 2.05 -13.80 -9.77
CA GLU A 49 2.66 -14.82 -10.61
C GLU A 49 3.52 -14.24 -11.73
N TYR A 50 3.01 -13.23 -12.38
CA TYR A 50 3.74 -12.55 -13.45
C TYR A 50 5.03 -11.89 -12.94
N ILE A 51 4.97 -11.14 -11.84
CA ILE A 51 6.14 -10.44 -11.31
C ILE A 51 7.17 -11.41 -10.74
N ASP A 52 6.76 -12.51 -10.10
CA ASP A 52 7.66 -13.57 -9.66
C ASP A 52 8.41 -14.17 -10.87
N ARG A 53 7.69 -14.57 -11.90
CA ARG A 53 8.29 -15.14 -13.11
C ARG A 53 9.23 -14.18 -13.83
N THR A 54 8.90 -12.86 -13.82
CA THR A 54 9.64 -11.86 -14.59
C THR A 54 10.79 -11.24 -13.78
N TYR A 55 10.60 -11.07 -12.47
CA TYR A 55 11.51 -10.31 -11.61
C TYR A 55 11.88 -11.04 -10.30
N GLY A 56 11.65 -12.34 -10.21
CA GLY A 56 11.73 -13.14 -8.98
C GLY A 56 12.94 -12.88 -8.09
N THR A 57 14.13 -12.67 -8.67
CA THR A 57 15.37 -12.41 -7.92
C THR A 57 15.59 -10.96 -7.52
N LYS A 58 14.73 -10.03 -7.97
CA LYS A 58 14.85 -8.61 -7.61
C LYS A 58 14.18 -8.32 -6.27
N ASN A 59 14.68 -7.29 -5.58
CA ASN A 59 14.09 -6.80 -4.34
C ASN A 59 12.67 -6.28 -4.59
N ALA A 60 11.72 -6.76 -3.80
CA ALA A 60 10.30 -6.40 -3.86
C ALA A 60 9.92 -5.46 -2.73
N ILE A 61 10.15 -5.87 -1.47
CA ILE A 61 9.75 -5.14 -0.27
C ILE A 61 10.96 -4.91 0.61
N GLY A 62 11.21 -3.64 0.96
CA GLY A 62 12.20 -3.26 1.96
C GLY A 62 11.56 -3.06 3.33
N TYR A 63 12.19 -3.54 4.37
CA TYR A 63 11.75 -3.34 5.77
C TYR A 63 12.94 -3.15 6.70
N ARG A 64 12.66 -2.62 7.87
CA ARG A 64 13.64 -2.45 8.95
C ARG A 64 13.02 -2.95 10.25
N ASP A 65 13.83 -3.58 11.10
CA ASP A 65 13.39 -3.98 12.44
C ASP A 65 13.65 -2.83 13.43
N VAL A 66 12.81 -2.75 14.45
CA VAL A 66 13.08 -1.89 15.61
C VAL A 66 14.13 -2.60 16.47
N VAL A 67 15.30 -1.99 16.59
CA VAL A 67 16.44 -2.52 17.37
C VAL A 67 16.33 -2.05 18.81
N ASP A 68 15.99 -0.76 19.01
CA ASP A 68 15.83 -0.15 20.33
C ASP A 68 14.79 0.98 20.28
N THR A 69 14.35 1.42 21.46
CA THR A 69 13.43 2.54 21.62
C THR A 69 13.97 3.52 22.65
N HIS A 70 14.35 4.70 22.18
CA HIS A 70 14.83 5.80 23.00
C HIS A 70 13.67 6.68 23.43
N VAL A 71 13.60 7.02 24.72
CA VAL A 71 12.56 7.89 25.27
C VAL A 71 13.21 9.19 25.74
N GLU A 72 12.73 10.31 25.21
CA GLU A 72 13.13 11.65 25.64
C GLU A 72 11.94 12.37 26.29
N GLU A 73 12.23 13.10 27.36
CA GLU A 73 11.25 13.98 27.99
C GLU A 73 11.51 15.42 27.54
N LYS A 74 10.47 16.09 27.03
CA LYS A 74 10.56 17.49 26.60
C LYS A 74 9.44 18.31 27.23
N GLU A 75 9.81 19.46 27.80
CA GLU A 75 8.82 20.47 28.21
C GLU A 75 8.15 21.10 26.98
N VAL A 76 6.85 21.06 26.93
CA VAL A 76 6.04 21.75 25.92
C VAL A 76 5.11 22.75 26.61
N THR A 77 5.04 23.95 26.08
CA THR A 77 4.13 24.99 26.59
C THR A 77 2.84 24.95 25.79
N LYS A 78 1.71 24.85 26.49
CA LYS A 78 0.37 24.93 25.90
C LYS A 78 -0.36 26.15 26.47
N VAL A 79 -1.20 26.77 25.66
CA VAL A 79 -2.11 27.82 26.12
C VAL A 79 -3.48 27.20 26.42
N VAL A 80 -3.85 27.17 27.67
CA VAL A 80 -5.16 26.67 28.14
C VAL A 80 -5.89 27.82 28.87
N GLY A 81 -7.05 28.22 28.36
CA GLY A 81 -7.82 29.31 28.91
C GLY A 81 -7.09 30.68 28.97
N GLY A 82 -6.20 30.94 27.99
CA GLY A 82 -5.41 32.18 27.91
C GLY A 82 -4.18 32.22 28.84
N LYS A 83 -3.85 31.11 29.52
CA LYS A 83 -2.65 30.98 30.38
C LYS A 83 -1.69 29.94 29.80
N GLU A 84 -0.41 30.23 29.86
CA GLU A 84 0.63 29.27 29.52
C GLU A 84 0.73 28.21 30.61
N VAL A 85 0.62 26.95 30.20
CA VAL A 85 0.82 25.79 31.06
C VAL A 85 1.95 24.95 30.48
N LYS A 86 2.95 24.65 31.29
CA LYS A 86 4.05 23.74 30.94
C LYS A 86 3.67 22.31 31.25
N GLU A 87 3.87 21.43 30.29
CA GLU A 87 3.62 19.99 30.41
C GLU A 87 4.84 19.21 29.91
N THR A 88 5.29 18.23 30.68
CA THR A 88 6.34 17.32 30.23
C THR A 88 5.74 16.22 29.36
N LYS A 89 6.18 16.14 28.09
CA LYS A 89 5.80 15.06 27.18
C LYS A 89 6.93 14.10 26.96
N LYS A 90 6.59 12.80 26.95
CA LYS A 90 7.50 11.72 26.56
C LYS A 90 7.38 11.50 25.07
N TRP A 91 8.53 11.49 24.40
CA TRP A 91 8.67 11.19 22.97
C TRP A 91 9.46 9.92 22.81
N SER A 92 8.92 8.98 22.07
CA SER A 92 9.61 7.72 21.77
C SER A 92 10.15 7.76 20.35
N TYR A 93 11.44 7.47 20.21
CA TYR A 93 12.14 7.37 18.92
C TYR A 93 12.62 5.96 18.73
N PHE A 94 12.34 5.37 17.57
CA PHE A 94 12.78 4.03 17.25
C PHE A 94 14.16 4.05 16.60
N GLU A 95 15.08 3.28 17.16
CA GLU A 95 16.32 2.91 16.49
C GLU A 95 16.01 1.74 15.55
N LEU A 96 16.31 1.91 14.27
CA LEU A 96 15.95 0.95 13.24
C LEU A 96 17.22 0.28 12.69
N SER A 97 17.12 -1.02 12.40
CA SER A 97 18.18 -1.79 11.73
C SER A 97 18.48 -1.24 10.33
N GLU A 98 19.54 -1.75 9.70
CA GLU A 98 19.74 -1.62 8.26
C GLU A 98 18.55 -2.19 7.48
N PHE A 99 18.39 -1.74 6.24
CA PHE A 99 17.35 -2.26 5.35
C PHE A 99 17.56 -3.73 5.03
N LYS A 100 16.52 -4.52 5.23
CA LYS A 100 16.39 -5.89 4.77
C LYS A 100 15.39 -5.94 3.62
N TYR A 101 15.53 -6.90 2.73
CA TYR A 101 14.67 -7.00 1.55
C TYR A 101 14.14 -8.42 1.40
N LEU A 102 12.89 -8.51 0.96
CA LEU A 102 12.34 -9.71 0.36
C LEU A 102 12.39 -9.57 -1.16
N THR A 103 12.76 -10.61 -1.85
CA THR A 103 12.65 -10.70 -3.31
C THR A 103 11.21 -10.96 -3.73
N PHE A 104 10.89 -10.79 -5.03
CA PHE A 104 9.56 -11.13 -5.54
C PHE A 104 9.24 -12.61 -5.38
N ALA A 105 10.20 -13.51 -5.55
CA ALA A 105 10.02 -14.93 -5.31
C ALA A 105 9.70 -15.25 -3.84
N GLU A 106 10.41 -14.62 -2.90
CA GLU A 106 10.12 -14.77 -1.47
C GLU A 106 8.77 -14.17 -1.09
N LEU A 107 8.41 -13.03 -1.67
CA LEU A 107 7.10 -12.40 -1.53
C LEU A 107 6.00 -13.38 -1.94
N ARG A 108 6.09 -13.95 -3.16
CA ARG A 108 5.15 -14.94 -3.67
C ARG A 108 5.04 -16.15 -2.75
N LYS A 109 6.18 -16.76 -2.40
CA LYS A 109 6.22 -17.93 -1.50
C LYS A 109 5.58 -17.67 -0.14
N THR A 110 5.82 -16.49 0.44
CA THR A 110 5.26 -16.12 1.73
C THR A 110 3.76 -15.87 1.61
N SER A 111 3.30 -15.21 0.54
CA SER A 111 1.88 -15.04 0.25
C SER A 111 1.18 -16.40 0.16
N ASP A 112 1.68 -17.32 -0.64
CA ASP A 112 1.12 -18.67 -0.77
C ASP A 112 1.04 -19.43 0.57
N ALA A 113 2.03 -19.26 1.44
CA ALA A 113 2.03 -19.88 2.77
C ALA A 113 0.95 -19.30 3.68
N ILE A 114 0.76 -17.97 3.65
CA ILE A 114 -0.30 -17.28 4.41
C ILE A 114 -1.67 -17.74 3.91
N GLY A 115 -1.90 -17.77 2.58
CA GLY A 115 -3.17 -18.21 1.99
C GLY A 115 -3.53 -19.64 2.39
N ARG A 116 -2.58 -20.57 2.32
CA ARG A 116 -2.78 -21.94 2.80
C ARG A 116 -3.11 -22.00 4.29
N GLY A 117 -2.40 -21.24 5.12
CA GLY A 117 -2.70 -21.16 6.55
C GLY A 117 -4.10 -20.64 6.85
N LEU A 118 -4.58 -19.63 6.11
CA LEU A 118 -5.95 -19.13 6.26
C LEU A 118 -6.99 -20.16 5.81
N ALA A 119 -6.74 -20.88 4.73
CA ALA A 119 -7.60 -21.96 4.27
C ALA A 119 -7.68 -23.12 5.30
N ASP A 120 -6.52 -23.49 5.89
CA ASP A 120 -6.44 -24.50 6.95
C ASP A 120 -7.20 -24.07 8.23
N LEU A 121 -7.26 -22.77 8.51
CA LEU A 121 -8.09 -22.20 9.58
C LEU A 121 -9.57 -22.15 9.23
N GLY A 122 -9.96 -22.49 8.01
CA GLY A 122 -11.33 -22.63 7.57
C GLY A 122 -11.89 -21.46 6.76
N LEU A 123 -11.08 -20.46 6.41
CA LEU A 123 -11.50 -19.33 5.56
C LEU A 123 -11.88 -19.84 4.17
N LYS A 124 -13.08 -19.46 3.70
CA LYS A 124 -13.65 -19.89 2.42
C LYS A 124 -13.84 -18.70 1.49
N LYS A 125 -13.91 -19.00 0.19
CA LYS A 125 -14.23 -18.01 -0.84
C LYS A 125 -15.53 -17.26 -0.52
N GLY A 126 -15.46 -15.92 -0.60
CA GLY A 126 -16.61 -15.04 -0.33
C GLY A 126 -16.81 -14.68 1.14
N GLU A 127 -16.01 -15.19 2.05
CA GLU A 127 -16.06 -14.79 3.46
C GLU A 127 -15.28 -13.48 3.67
N ILE A 128 -15.72 -12.70 4.67
CA ILE A 128 -15.07 -11.44 5.03
C ILE A 128 -13.92 -11.71 6.00
N PHE A 129 -12.73 -11.26 5.64
CA PHE A 129 -11.57 -11.29 6.49
C PHE A 129 -11.17 -9.86 6.87
N ASN A 130 -10.87 -9.62 8.14
CA ASN A 130 -10.47 -8.30 8.64
C ASN A 130 -9.02 -8.33 9.13
N ILE A 131 -8.19 -7.41 8.62
CA ILE A 131 -6.82 -7.20 9.07
C ILE A 131 -6.80 -5.98 10.00
N TYR A 132 -6.54 -6.22 11.29
CA TYR A 132 -6.43 -5.18 12.29
C TYR A 132 -5.08 -5.24 12.99
N SER A 133 -4.10 -4.50 12.49
CA SER A 133 -2.77 -4.40 13.11
C SER A 133 -2.02 -3.13 12.67
N ALA A 134 -0.89 -2.83 13.32
CA ALA A 134 0.00 -1.75 12.89
C ALA A 134 0.58 -2.05 11.51
N THR A 135 0.74 -1.04 10.66
CA THR A 135 1.27 -1.20 9.30
C THR A 135 2.63 -1.90 9.30
N ARG A 136 2.69 -3.03 8.60
CA ARG A 136 3.89 -3.83 8.39
C ARG A 136 3.89 -4.38 6.96
N TYR A 137 5.05 -4.82 6.48
CA TYR A 137 5.15 -5.47 5.16
C TYR A 137 4.23 -6.70 5.00
N ALA A 138 3.94 -7.40 6.11
CA ALA A 138 3.03 -8.56 6.12
C ALA A 138 1.58 -8.22 5.73
N HIS A 139 1.12 -6.97 5.87
CA HIS A 139 -0.23 -6.56 5.41
C HIS A 139 -0.36 -6.64 3.91
N SER A 140 0.63 -6.13 3.16
CA SER A 140 0.62 -6.20 1.70
C SER A 140 0.55 -7.65 1.20
N LEU A 141 1.13 -8.59 1.96
CA LEU A 141 1.07 -10.02 1.66
C LEU A 141 -0.34 -10.59 1.83
N ALA A 142 -1.04 -10.22 2.90
CA ALA A 142 -2.40 -10.69 3.16
C ALA A 142 -3.42 -10.07 2.18
N ASP A 143 -3.28 -8.77 1.87
CA ASP A 143 -4.19 -8.07 0.93
C ASP A 143 -4.17 -8.70 -0.47
N HIS A 144 -3.01 -9.13 -0.95
CA HIS A 144 -2.87 -9.75 -2.27
C HIS A 144 -3.55 -11.12 -2.38
N LEU A 145 -3.70 -11.83 -1.25
CA LEU A 145 -4.31 -13.16 -1.22
C LEU A 145 -5.84 -13.13 -1.09
N LEU A 146 -6.38 -12.06 -0.53
CA LEU A 146 -7.82 -11.95 -0.28
C LEU A 146 -8.61 -11.45 -1.49
N GLN A 147 -7.92 -11.00 -2.54
CA GLN A 147 -8.51 -10.48 -3.78
C GLN A 147 -8.46 -11.50 -4.94
N SER A 148 -8.05 -12.73 -4.68
CA SER A 148 -7.91 -13.81 -5.69
C SER A 148 -9.10 -14.79 -5.72
#